data_91d950200908ffb73c0ff556c268f6b4
#
_entry.id   91d950200908ffb73c0ff556c268f6b4
#
_cell.length_a   1.000
_cell.length_b   1.000
_cell.length_c   1.000
_cell.angle_alpha   90.00
_cell.angle_beta   90.00
_cell.angle_gamma   90.00
#
_symmetry.space_group_name_H-M   'P 1'
#
loop_
_entity.id
_entity.type
_entity.pdbx_description
1 polymer ?
#
loop_
_entity_poly.entity_id
_entity_poly.type
_entity_poly.pdbx_seq_one_letter_code
_entity_poly.pdbx_strand_id
1 'polypeptide(L)'
;MLELSRTALFPEPKPHPTGRARRSAKLSPDDILAVIDTREQLPLELPLRSITETLPTGDYSVSGFEDLICCERKSLPDLIGCMTSGRKRFERELQRMKAYDARCVVVEAHWQQLRDGEYRSRITPEAAT
;
A
#
# COMPACT_ATOMS: atom_id res chain seq x y z
N MET A 1 -4.29 -6.96 -35.60
CA MET A 1 -4.36 -5.99 -34.48
C MET A 1 -5.15 -6.66 -33.36
N LEU A 2 -4.45 -7.19 -32.36
CA LEU A 2 -5.09 -7.82 -31.20
C LEU A 2 -5.28 -6.74 -30.13
N GLU A 3 -6.52 -6.29 -29.94
CA GLU A 3 -6.90 -5.51 -28.77
C GLU A 3 -6.77 -6.41 -27.53
N LEU A 4 -5.72 -6.19 -26.75
CA LEU A 4 -5.61 -6.75 -25.42
C LEU A 4 -6.58 -5.99 -24.50
N SER A 5 -7.74 -6.59 -24.29
CA SER A 5 -8.74 -6.14 -23.37
C SER A 5 -8.12 -5.99 -21.95
N ARG A 6 -8.06 -4.77 -21.44
CA ARG A 6 -7.52 -4.39 -20.14
C ARG A 6 -8.38 -4.84 -18.93
N THR A 7 -9.33 -5.75 -19.13
CA THR A 7 -10.41 -6.00 -18.16
C THR A 7 -10.19 -7.18 -17.20
N ALA A 8 -8.99 -7.78 -17.14
CA ALA A 8 -8.83 -9.06 -16.44
C ALA A 8 -8.00 -9.03 -15.13
N LEU A 9 -7.58 -7.87 -14.60
CA LEU A 9 -6.67 -7.84 -13.45
C LEU A 9 -7.30 -7.42 -12.10
N PHE A 10 -8.51 -6.90 -12.10
CA PHE A 10 -9.20 -6.52 -10.86
C PHE A 10 -10.64 -7.00 -10.91
N PRO A 11 -11.06 -7.87 -9.98
CA PRO A 11 -12.49 -8.18 -9.83
C PRO A 11 -13.23 -6.88 -9.49
N GLU A 12 -14.37 -6.68 -10.14
CA GLU A 12 -15.28 -5.57 -9.83
C GLU A 12 -15.54 -5.50 -8.31
N PRO A 13 -15.52 -4.30 -7.71
CA PRO A 13 -15.82 -4.15 -6.31
C PRO A 13 -17.26 -4.65 -6.06
N LYS A 14 -17.41 -5.53 -5.07
CA LYS A 14 -18.75 -6.01 -4.65
C LYS A 14 -19.58 -4.79 -4.25
N PRO A 15 -20.86 -4.72 -4.66
CA PRO A 15 -21.73 -3.62 -4.25
C PRO A 15 -21.86 -3.64 -2.71
N HIS A 16 -21.49 -2.53 -2.08
CA HIS A 16 -21.73 -2.34 -0.67
C HIS A 16 -23.23 -2.37 -0.37
N PRO A 17 -23.66 -2.99 0.73
CA PRO A 17 -25.05 -2.93 1.12
C PRO A 17 -25.47 -1.46 1.24
N THR A 18 -26.49 -1.09 0.50
CA THR A 18 -27.09 0.25 0.49
C THR A 18 -27.67 0.57 1.86
N GLY A 19 -26.85 0.98 2.77
CA GLY A 19 -27.21 1.49 4.07
C GLY A 19 -27.03 3.00 4.09
N ARG A 20 -28.14 3.74 3.98
CA ARG A 20 -28.34 5.14 4.38
C ARG A 20 -27.20 6.07 4.00
N ALA A 21 -27.38 6.91 3.00
CA ALA A 21 -26.47 7.98 2.65
C ALA A 21 -26.05 8.76 3.93
N ARG A 22 -24.87 8.44 4.48
CA ARG A 22 -24.21 9.29 5.45
C ARG A 22 -23.88 10.56 4.68
N ARG A 23 -24.47 11.68 5.11
CA ARG A 23 -23.97 13.00 4.72
C ARG A 23 -22.47 12.94 4.86
N SER A 24 -21.74 13.24 3.79
CA SER A 24 -20.30 13.32 3.82
C SER A 24 -19.92 14.48 4.73
N ALA A 25 -19.75 14.21 6.02
CA ALA A 25 -19.06 15.12 6.90
C ALA A 25 -17.67 15.28 6.31
N LYS A 26 -17.25 16.51 6.05
CA LYS A 26 -15.88 16.82 5.66
C LYS A 26 -15.01 16.38 6.83
N LEU A 27 -14.28 15.27 6.69
CA LEU A 27 -13.30 14.83 7.69
C LEU A 27 -12.18 15.87 7.73
N SER A 28 -11.89 16.35 8.93
CA SER A 28 -10.69 17.12 9.23
C SER A 28 -9.52 16.16 9.49
N PRO A 29 -8.27 16.56 9.22
CA PRO A 29 -7.11 15.78 9.67
C PRO A 29 -7.13 15.48 11.18
N ASP A 30 -7.73 16.34 11.99
CA ASP A 30 -7.87 16.14 13.43
C ASP A 30 -8.83 15.02 13.81
N ASP A 31 -9.73 14.63 12.91
CA ASP A 31 -10.67 13.52 13.10
C ASP A 31 -10.04 12.16 12.79
N ILE A 32 -8.82 12.16 12.26
CA ILE A 32 -8.11 10.95 11.83
C ILE A 32 -7.00 10.64 12.83
N LEU A 33 -6.99 9.40 13.32
CA LEU A 33 -5.92 8.85 14.13
C LEU A 33 -5.22 7.75 13.33
N ALA A 34 -3.97 8.00 12.92
CA ALA A 34 -3.18 7.02 12.21
C ALA A 34 -2.70 5.90 13.15
N VAL A 35 -2.70 4.68 12.68
CA VAL A 35 -2.10 3.54 13.35
C VAL A 35 -0.81 3.18 12.65
N ILE A 36 0.28 3.10 13.40
CA ILE A 36 1.61 2.69 12.92
C ILE A 36 1.91 1.31 13.51
N ASP A 37 2.31 0.37 12.67
CA ASP A 37 2.63 -0.98 13.13
C ASP A 37 3.82 -0.99 14.08
N THR A 38 3.75 -1.82 15.12
CA THR A 38 4.82 -1.95 16.13
C THR A 38 6.17 -2.38 15.57
N ARG A 39 6.20 -2.97 14.38
CA ARG A 39 7.43 -3.42 13.69
C ARG A 39 8.08 -2.31 12.87
N GLU A 40 7.38 -1.19 12.64
CA GLU A 40 7.94 -0.04 11.93
C GLU A 40 8.96 0.69 12.81
N GLN A 41 10.23 0.61 12.45
CA GLN A 41 11.34 1.16 13.26
C GLN A 41 11.60 2.65 13.03
N LEU A 42 11.35 3.12 11.82
CA LEU A 42 11.54 4.51 11.40
C LEU A 42 10.27 5.04 10.74
N PRO A 43 9.21 5.27 11.52
CA PRO A 43 7.92 5.67 10.97
C PRO A 43 8.02 7.02 10.23
N LEU A 44 7.17 7.17 9.22
CA LEU A 44 7.01 8.43 8.52
C LEU A 44 6.48 9.51 9.47
N GLU A 45 6.96 10.73 9.33
CA GLU A 45 6.36 11.90 9.96
C GLU A 45 5.04 12.21 9.25
N LEU A 46 3.94 11.84 9.88
CA LEU A 46 2.61 12.07 9.35
C LEU A 46 2.07 13.40 9.85
N PRO A 47 1.35 14.20 9.04
CA PRO A 47 0.66 15.41 9.48
C PRO A 47 -0.65 15.07 10.22
N LEU A 48 -0.66 13.98 10.97
CA LEU A 48 -1.79 13.40 11.68
C LEU A 48 -1.35 12.95 13.07
N ARG A 49 -2.27 12.92 14.02
CA ARG A 49 -2.04 12.22 15.28
C ARG A 49 -1.87 10.73 14.99
N SER A 50 -1.00 10.07 15.71
CA SER A 50 -0.73 8.65 15.52
C SER A 50 -0.58 7.90 16.83
N ILE A 51 -0.89 6.62 16.79
CA ILE A 51 -0.64 5.62 17.82
C ILE A 51 0.14 4.46 17.23
N THR A 52 0.80 3.70 18.08
CA THR A 52 1.53 2.50 17.66
C THR A 52 0.79 1.26 18.17
N GLU A 53 0.37 0.39 17.25
CA GLU A 53 -0.32 -0.87 17.56
C GLU A 53 0.12 -1.96 16.56
N THR A 54 -0.11 -3.21 16.90
CA THR A 54 0.20 -4.32 15.99
C THR A 54 -0.88 -4.44 14.92
N LEU A 55 -0.49 -4.30 13.67
CA LEU A 55 -1.38 -4.48 12.52
C LEU A 55 -1.26 -5.92 11.97
N PRO A 56 -2.37 -6.53 11.51
CA PRO A 56 -2.34 -7.85 10.87
C PRO A 56 -1.61 -7.83 9.53
N THR A 57 -1.66 -6.71 8.81
CA THR A 57 -1.03 -6.53 7.49
C THR A 57 -0.71 -5.05 7.27
N GLY A 58 0.44 -4.78 6.63
CA GLY A 58 0.90 -3.43 6.34
C GLY A 58 1.58 -2.75 7.51
N ASP A 59 2.06 -1.54 7.25
CA ASP A 59 2.81 -0.72 8.20
C ASP A 59 1.96 0.40 8.80
N TYR A 60 0.90 0.81 8.09
CA TYR A 60 0.02 1.92 8.49
C TYR A 60 -1.44 1.58 8.24
N SER A 61 -2.30 2.11 9.11
CA SER A 61 -3.75 2.06 9.01
C SER A 61 -4.40 3.29 9.64
N VAL A 62 -5.71 3.25 9.83
CA VAL A 62 -6.48 4.28 10.53
C VAL A 62 -7.24 3.63 11.67
N SER A 63 -7.20 4.23 12.86
CA SER A 63 -7.89 3.73 14.04
C SER A 63 -9.39 3.56 13.81
N GLY A 64 -9.90 2.38 14.10
CA GLY A 64 -11.29 1.97 13.82
C GLY A 64 -11.53 1.43 12.42
N PHE A 65 -10.50 1.39 11.56
CA PHE A 65 -10.55 0.90 10.18
C PHE A 65 -9.41 -0.09 9.85
N GLU A 66 -8.82 -0.69 10.86
CA GLU A 66 -7.66 -1.56 10.72
C GLU A 66 -7.94 -2.80 9.86
N ASP A 67 -9.22 -3.21 9.74
CA ASP A 67 -9.67 -4.30 8.88
C ASP A 67 -10.02 -3.86 7.46
N LEU A 68 -10.10 -2.56 7.20
CA LEU A 68 -10.58 -1.98 5.94
C LEU A 68 -9.49 -1.20 5.19
N ILE A 69 -8.51 -0.66 5.91
CA ILE A 69 -7.46 0.21 5.36
C ILE A 69 -6.10 -0.38 5.68
N CYS A 70 -5.27 -0.51 4.67
CA CYS A 70 -3.91 -1.02 4.84
C CYS A 70 -2.96 -0.29 3.89
N CYS A 71 -1.85 0.17 4.43
CA CYS A 71 -0.78 0.80 3.66
C CYS A 71 0.55 0.12 3.99
N GLU A 72 1.25 -0.32 2.98
CA GLU A 72 2.60 -0.87 3.05
C GLU A 72 3.60 0.17 2.58
N ARG A 73 4.70 0.34 3.31
CA ARG A 73 5.80 1.24 2.94
C ARG A 73 6.99 0.45 2.43
N LYS A 74 7.61 0.92 1.37
CA LYS A 74 8.82 0.33 0.81
C LYS A 74 9.85 1.40 0.51
N SER A 75 11.05 1.24 1.02
CA SER A 75 12.22 1.95 0.50
C SER A 75 12.54 1.44 -0.91
N LEU A 76 13.31 2.20 -1.69
CA LEU A 76 13.72 1.73 -3.02
C LEU A 76 14.53 0.43 -2.95
N PRO A 77 15.55 0.27 -2.07
CA PRO A 77 16.25 -1.00 -1.94
C PRO A 77 15.34 -2.18 -1.58
N ASP A 78 14.36 -1.97 -0.67
CA ASP A 78 13.43 -3.01 -0.28
C ASP A 78 12.49 -3.40 -1.42
N LEU A 79 12.02 -2.43 -2.20
CA LEU A 79 11.21 -2.69 -3.39
C LEU A 79 11.98 -3.55 -4.39
N ILE A 80 13.23 -3.19 -4.67
CA ILE A 80 14.09 -3.97 -5.58
C ILE A 80 14.34 -5.37 -5.02
N GLY A 81 14.57 -5.51 -3.71
CA GLY A 81 14.64 -6.81 -3.04
C GLY A 81 13.36 -7.63 -3.19
N CYS A 82 12.19 -7.00 -3.13
CA CYS A 82 10.90 -7.63 -3.37
C CYS A 82 10.70 -8.11 -4.82
N MET A 83 11.37 -7.50 -5.77
CA MET A 83 11.33 -7.91 -7.18
C MET A 83 12.31 -9.04 -7.50
N THR A 84 13.23 -9.33 -6.62
CA THR A 84 14.28 -10.35 -6.77
C THR A 84 14.09 -11.50 -5.78
N SER A 85 14.97 -11.62 -4.81
CA SER A 85 14.95 -12.73 -3.83
C SER A 85 13.73 -12.74 -2.91
N GLY A 86 13.15 -11.59 -2.62
CA GLY A 86 11.98 -11.41 -1.76
C GLY A 86 10.63 -11.56 -2.46
N ARG A 87 10.60 -11.88 -3.77
CA ARG A 87 9.40 -11.84 -4.60
C ARG A 87 8.23 -12.64 -4.03
N LYS A 88 8.44 -13.90 -3.71
CA LYS A 88 7.38 -14.78 -3.17
C LYS A 88 6.79 -14.28 -1.85
N ARG A 89 7.63 -13.67 -1.00
CA ARG A 89 7.18 -13.08 0.26
C ARG A 89 6.32 -11.87 0.01
N PHE A 90 6.74 -10.98 -0.89
CA PHE A 90 6.00 -9.78 -1.24
C PHE A 90 4.68 -10.10 -1.95
N GLU A 91 4.67 -11.07 -2.85
CA GLU A 91 3.43 -11.55 -3.47
C GLU A 91 2.40 -12.04 -2.45
N ARG A 92 2.83 -12.78 -1.41
CA ARG A 92 1.93 -13.20 -0.31
C ARG A 92 1.40 -12.01 0.49
N GLU A 93 2.23 -10.99 0.70
CA GLU A 93 1.81 -9.75 1.35
C GLU A 93 0.75 -9.03 0.53
N LEU A 94 0.98 -8.83 -0.76
CA LEU A 94 0.00 -8.25 -1.67
C LEU A 94 -1.30 -9.06 -1.73
N GLN A 95 -1.24 -10.38 -1.64
CA GLN A 95 -2.44 -11.22 -1.57
C GLN A 95 -3.24 -10.96 -0.28
N ARG A 96 -2.58 -10.80 0.87
CA ARG A 96 -3.28 -10.42 2.12
C ARG A 96 -3.93 -9.04 2.01
N MET A 97 -3.23 -8.08 1.39
CA MET A 97 -3.74 -6.73 1.18
C MET A 97 -5.01 -6.70 0.31
N LYS A 98 -5.23 -7.69 -0.55
CA LYS A 98 -6.46 -7.76 -1.38
C LYS A 98 -7.75 -7.88 -0.59
N ALA A 99 -7.68 -8.32 0.66
CA ALA A 99 -8.85 -8.39 1.56
C ALA A 99 -9.31 -7.01 2.07
N TYR A 100 -8.49 -5.98 1.89
CA TYR A 100 -8.77 -4.63 2.36
C TYR A 100 -9.49 -3.80 1.30
N ASP A 101 -10.44 -2.98 1.72
CA ASP A 101 -11.21 -2.10 0.84
C ASP A 101 -10.33 -0.97 0.28
N ALA A 102 -9.54 -0.34 1.14
CA ALA A 102 -8.54 0.64 0.75
C ALA A 102 -7.13 0.11 1.07
N ARG A 103 -6.31 0.04 0.04
CA ARG A 103 -4.94 -0.49 0.15
C ARG A 103 -3.98 0.25 -0.75
N CYS A 104 -2.78 0.47 -0.27
CA CYS A 104 -1.71 1.08 -1.07
C CYS A 104 -0.34 0.56 -0.69
N VAL A 105 0.59 0.65 -1.62
CA VAL A 105 2.02 0.53 -1.36
C VAL A 105 2.63 1.90 -1.62
N VAL A 106 3.26 2.48 -0.61
CA VAL A 106 3.99 3.73 -0.72
C VAL A 106 5.47 3.42 -0.91
N VAL A 107 6.01 3.84 -2.03
CA VAL A 107 7.42 3.67 -2.35
C VAL A 107 8.16 4.99 -2.12
N GLU A 108 9.17 4.96 -1.25
CA GLU A 108 10.02 6.13 -0.96
C GLU A 108 11.11 6.29 -2.03
N ALA A 109 10.68 6.61 -3.23
CA ALA A 109 11.57 6.84 -4.36
C ALA A 109 10.89 7.73 -5.41
N HIS A 110 11.70 8.42 -6.18
CA HIS A 110 11.23 9.06 -7.38
C HIS A 110 11.15 8.04 -8.52
N TRP A 111 10.11 8.13 -9.35
CA TRP A 111 9.94 7.29 -10.52
C TRP A 111 11.19 7.28 -11.43
N GLN A 112 11.87 8.43 -11.50
CA GLN A 112 13.11 8.59 -12.27
C GLN A 112 14.21 7.64 -11.79
N GLN A 113 14.35 7.41 -10.49
CA GLN A 113 15.37 6.49 -9.94
C GLN A 113 15.15 5.04 -10.41
N LEU A 114 13.89 4.61 -10.54
CA LEU A 114 13.58 3.30 -11.11
C LEU A 114 13.94 3.23 -12.59
N ARG A 115 13.56 4.25 -13.36
CA ARG A 115 13.83 4.33 -14.80
C ARG A 115 15.32 4.40 -15.13
N ASP A 116 16.09 5.10 -14.32
CA ASP A 116 17.51 5.31 -14.56
C ASP A 116 18.38 4.20 -13.93
N GLY A 117 17.75 3.25 -13.22
CA GLY A 117 18.46 2.15 -12.58
C GLY A 117 19.35 2.58 -11.41
N GLU A 118 18.97 3.65 -10.70
CA GLU A 118 19.71 4.18 -9.56
C GLU A 118 19.56 3.31 -8.30
N TYR A 119 19.85 2.01 -8.43
CA TYR A 119 19.81 1.05 -7.33
C TYR A 119 20.83 -0.08 -7.53
N ARG A 120 21.22 -0.73 -6.45
CA ARG A 120 22.17 -1.85 -6.49
C ARG A 120 21.43 -3.17 -6.74
N SER A 121 21.29 -3.57 -8.00
CA SER A 121 20.73 -4.87 -8.40
C SER A 121 21.10 -5.21 -9.83
N ARG A 122 20.93 -6.48 -10.19
CA ARG A 122 21.02 -6.96 -11.59
C ARG A 122 19.70 -6.85 -12.34
N ILE A 123 18.62 -6.47 -11.66
CA ILE A 123 17.33 -6.25 -12.31
C ILE A 123 17.45 -5.03 -13.24
N THR A 124 16.90 -5.15 -14.45
CA THR A 124 16.90 -4.03 -15.39
C THR A 124 15.82 -3.01 -15.06
N PRO A 125 15.99 -1.72 -15.44
CA PRO A 125 14.94 -0.72 -15.25
C PRO A 125 13.60 -1.12 -15.87
N GLU A 126 13.60 -1.77 -17.04
CA GLU A 126 12.39 -2.24 -17.71
C GLU A 126 11.65 -3.32 -16.91
N ALA A 127 12.38 -4.15 -16.16
CA ALA A 127 11.78 -5.17 -15.30
C ALA A 127 11.30 -4.61 -13.95
N ALA A 128 11.80 -3.43 -13.54
CA ALA A 128 11.45 -2.76 -12.28
C ALA A 128 10.29 -1.77 -12.44
N THR A 129 9.98 -1.33 -13.64
CA THR A 129 8.92 -0.36 -13.95
C THR A 129 7.70 -1.03 -14.57
#